data_4901a9fe1ed4465fb299ad18e6804651
#
_entry.id   4901a9fe1ed4465fb299ad18e6804651
#
_cell.length_a   1.000
_cell.length_b   1.000
_cell.length_c   1.000
_cell.angle_alpha   90.00
_cell.angle_beta   90.00
_cell.angle_gamma   90.00
#
_symmetry.space_group_name_H-M   'P 1'
#
loop_
_entity.id
_entity.type
_entity.pdbx_description
1 polymer ?
#
loop_
_entity_poly.entity_id
_entity_poly.type
_entity_poly.pdbx_seq_one_letter_code
_entity_poly.pdbx_strand_id
1 'polypeptide(L)'
;NREVILGRDTRPSGEYLEKGIVEGLVATGFKVVNVGICPTPIIIHTKNLLNIPTGIIITGSHNSPEWNGLKLLSSISYLHNRDLEEISFSLKSDNFRNYNANSKAIKSNVRFINPIPNYIKALYNQINIKEIKKENNLRVVLDTGAGAGKCATPQILAGLGCEVKVINNDLLVNNTFPREIEPISKNLKDIIMEVWQGKFDVGFAHDSDADRLAIIGENGVCYPEDIGLALITEHFLKHKIKEAKEFIFVTNLASSLMFEVIAEKYNAQVIRTQIGEVFLVEKMHKLLNDHPKFSIFGGEGSCGGVMFPNFNNTRDGLFAAAKIIEIMVETGENISQLVAQLPKFFSHRRKIRINPKDVREIISKVNQELISEGEKVNQYVNDLRFGKEKDWFVLIHPSNTEPIIRVISEAKSDSLARIYCEATAELVNLVIDRM
;
A
#
# COMPACT_ATOMS: atom_id res chain seq x y z
N ASN A 1 20.42 21.69 1.09
CA ASN A 1 20.76 20.57 0.23
C ASN A 1 19.79 20.57 -0.95
N ARG A 2 20.30 20.60 -2.20
CA ARG A 2 19.50 20.54 -3.45
C ARG A 2 19.61 19.15 -4.10
N GLU A 3 19.51 18.12 -3.31
CA GLU A 3 19.47 16.75 -3.82
C GLU A 3 18.04 16.24 -3.91
N VAL A 4 17.75 15.48 -4.98
CA VAL A 4 16.48 14.80 -5.23
C VAL A 4 16.79 13.34 -5.51
N ILE A 5 16.11 12.40 -4.82
CA ILE A 5 16.15 10.99 -5.20
C ILE A 5 15.16 10.74 -6.33
N LEU A 6 15.56 9.95 -7.31
CA LEU A 6 14.74 9.56 -8.45
C LEU A 6 14.79 8.05 -8.65
N GLY A 7 13.63 7.43 -8.81
CA GLY A 7 13.52 6.04 -9.19
C GLY A 7 12.22 5.77 -9.93
N ARG A 8 12.07 4.58 -10.48
CA ARG A 8 10.88 4.21 -11.25
C ARG A 8 10.54 2.72 -11.15
N ASP A 9 9.31 2.40 -11.52
CA ASP A 9 8.93 1.02 -11.79
C ASP A 9 9.37 0.56 -13.22
N THR A 10 8.86 -0.56 -13.67
CA THR A 10 9.26 -1.20 -14.93
C THR A 10 8.45 -0.76 -16.13
N ARG A 11 7.50 0.18 -15.99
CA ARG A 11 6.66 0.67 -17.10
C ARG A 11 7.53 1.23 -18.23
N PRO A 12 7.28 0.84 -19.49
CA PRO A 12 8.09 1.28 -20.64
C PRO A 12 8.16 2.81 -20.79
N SER A 13 7.04 3.52 -20.50
CA SER A 13 7.00 4.99 -20.52
C SER A 13 7.89 5.65 -19.46
N GLY A 14 8.32 4.89 -18.42
CA GLY A 14 9.14 5.40 -17.32
C GLY A 14 10.48 5.94 -17.76
N GLU A 15 11.14 5.32 -18.74
CA GLU A 15 12.43 5.77 -19.24
C GLU A 15 12.37 7.16 -19.91
N TYR A 16 11.34 7.39 -20.70
CA TYR A 16 11.11 8.68 -21.32
C TYR A 16 10.85 9.78 -20.28
N LEU A 17 10.00 9.49 -19.28
CA LEU A 17 9.70 10.43 -18.19
C LEU A 17 10.94 10.71 -17.35
N GLU A 18 11.73 9.69 -17.03
CA GLU A 18 12.98 9.80 -16.26
C GLU A 18 13.95 10.79 -16.91
N LYS A 19 14.14 10.67 -18.24
CA LYS A 19 15.01 11.56 -18.99
C LYS A 19 14.57 13.02 -18.85
N GLY A 20 13.29 13.33 -19.09
CA GLY A 20 12.77 14.68 -19.00
C GLY A 20 12.87 15.27 -17.57
N ILE A 21 12.60 14.43 -16.54
CA ILE A 21 12.73 14.84 -15.14
C ILE A 21 14.18 15.16 -14.79
N VAL A 22 15.13 14.31 -15.19
CA VAL A 22 16.57 14.54 -14.95
C VAL A 22 17.02 15.84 -15.60
N GLU A 23 16.66 16.06 -16.86
CA GLU A 23 17.00 17.29 -17.59
C GLU A 23 16.44 18.53 -16.89
N GLY A 24 15.18 18.53 -16.49
CA GLY A 24 14.53 19.63 -15.79
C GLY A 24 15.16 19.92 -14.42
N LEU A 25 15.42 18.89 -13.62
CA LEU A 25 16.03 19.03 -12.29
C LEU A 25 17.45 19.60 -12.39
N VAL A 26 18.27 19.07 -13.29
CA VAL A 26 19.66 19.54 -13.46
C VAL A 26 19.68 20.98 -14.02
N ALA A 27 18.81 21.30 -14.95
CA ALA A 27 18.69 22.66 -15.50
C ALA A 27 18.30 23.72 -14.47
N THR A 28 17.58 23.30 -13.43
CA THR A 28 17.17 24.15 -12.29
C THR A 28 18.13 24.10 -11.10
N GLY A 29 19.29 23.42 -11.26
CA GLY A 29 20.38 23.40 -10.29
C GLY A 29 20.24 22.37 -9.16
N PHE A 30 19.41 21.32 -9.39
CA PHE A 30 19.35 20.19 -8.48
C PHE A 30 20.39 19.12 -8.84
N LYS A 31 20.81 18.36 -7.84
CA LYS A 31 21.56 17.12 -7.98
C LYS A 31 20.62 15.93 -7.89
N VAL A 32 20.76 14.98 -8.77
CA VAL A 32 19.90 13.79 -8.83
C VAL A 32 20.64 12.57 -8.32
N VAL A 33 20.06 11.90 -7.35
CA VAL A 33 20.46 10.57 -6.90
C VAL A 33 19.53 9.57 -7.57
N ASN A 34 19.97 8.96 -8.65
CA ASN A 34 19.16 8.05 -9.46
C ASN A 34 19.37 6.60 -8.99
N VAL A 35 18.30 5.91 -8.68
CA VAL A 35 18.29 4.50 -8.27
C VAL A 35 17.78 3.56 -9.37
N GLY A 36 17.39 4.10 -10.52
CA GLY A 36 16.87 3.35 -11.66
C GLY A 36 15.56 2.63 -11.37
N ILE A 37 15.39 1.41 -11.89
CA ILE A 37 14.25 0.55 -11.58
C ILE A 37 14.39 0.05 -10.15
N CYS A 38 13.46 0.46 -9.29
CA CYS A 38 13.54 0.17 -7.87
C CYS A 38 12.14 0.19 -7.24
N PRO A 39 11.83 -0.73 -6.30
CA PRO A 39 10.59 -0.68 -5.52
C PRO A 39 10.39 0.63 -4.78
N THR A 40 9.15 1.14 -4.78
CA THR A 40 8.78 2.35 -4.03
C THR A 40 9.28 2.35 -2.58
N PRO A 41 9.09 1.28 -1.78
CA PRO A 41 9.58 1.26 -0.40
C PRO A 41 11.11 1.39 -0.29
N ILE A 42 11.88 0.83 -1.23
CA ILE A 42 13.34 0.96 -1.22
C ILE A 42 13.77 2.39 -1.55
N ILE A 43 13.08 3.07 -2.46
CA ILE A 43 13.36 4.47 -2.80
C ILE A 43 13.16 5.37 -1.59
N ILE A 44 12.03 5.21 -0.88
CA ILE A 44 11.69 6.01 0.30
C ILE A 44 12.64 5.72 1.46
N HIS A 45 12.93 4.44 1.72
CA HIS A 45 13.93 4.06 2.72
C HIS A 45 15.30 4.69 2.43
N THR A 46 15.74 4.66 1.18
CA THR A 46 17.03 5.22 0.77
C THR A 46 17.06 6.74 0.89
N LYS A 47 15.96 7.42 0.52
CA LYS A 47 15.79 8.86 0.72
C LYS A 47 16.01 9.24 2.19
N ASN A 48 15.38 8.49 3.10
CA ASN A 48 15.47 8.75 4.53
C ASN A 48 16.87 8.42 5.07
N LEU A 49 17.46 7.29 4.67
CA LEU A 49 18.81 6.88 5.06
C LEU A 49 19.89 7.91 4.65
N LEU A 50 19.74 8.50 3.46
CA LEU A 50 20.68 9.50 2.93
C LEU A 50 20.31 10.94 3.33
N ASN A 51 19.25 11.15 4.11
CA ASN A 51 18.73 12.46 4.48
C ASN A 51 18.49 13.39 3.27
N ILE A 52 17.99 12.82 2.18
CA ILE A 52 17.60 13.58 0.99
C ILE A 52 16.21 14.18 1.25
N PRO A 53 16.05 15.53 1.09
CA PRO A 53 14.82 16.19 1.52
C PRO A 53 13.60 15.87 0.68
N THR A 54 13.79 15.49 -0.60
CA THR A 54 12.69 15.27 -1.54
C THR A 54 13.00 14.18 -2.54
N GLY A 55 11.99 13.69 -3.24
CA GLY A 55 12.16 12.65 -4.26
C GLY A 55 11.03 12.61 -5.26
N ILE A 56 11.26 11.90 -6.34
CA ILE A 56 10.28 11.62 -7.39
C ILE A 56 10.32 10.13 -7.69
N ILE A 57 9.16 9.48 -7.66
CA ILE A 57 9.00 8.10 -8.08
C ILE A 57 8.10 8.07 -9.30
N ILE A 58 8.58 7.51 -10.39
CA ILE A 58 7.83 7.36 -11.64
C ILE A 58 7.15 6.00 -11.61
N THR A 59 5.85 5.99 -11.37
CA THR A 59 5.05 4.76 -11.29
C THR A 59 3.57 5.03 -11.51
N GLY A 60 2.87 4.09 -12.11
CA GLY A 60 1.41 4.03 -12.12
C GLY A 60 0.85 3.10 -11.05
N SER A 61 1.72 2.55 -10.14
CA SER A 61 1.33 1.58 -9.11
C SER A 61 0.48 0.44 -9.72
N HIS A 62 -0.69 0.17 -9.17
CA HIS A 62 -1.61 -0.89 -9.60
C HIS A 62 -2.45 -0.56 -10.85
N ASN A 63 -2.38 0.66 -11.38
CA ASN A 63 -3.13 1.04 -12.57
C ASN A 63 -2.65 0.27 -13.80
N SER A 64 -3.52 0.18 -14.82
CA SER A 64 -3.19 -0.47 -16.08
C SER A 64 -1.95 0.13 -16.77
N PRO A 65 -1.30 -0.60 -17.70
CA PRO A 65 -0.01 -0.20 -18.29
C PRO A 65 0.00 1.13 -19.01
N GLU A 66 -1.15 1.59 -19.53
CA GLU A 66 -1.31 2.84 -20.26
C GLU A 66 -1.10 4.06 -19.36
N TRP A 67 -1.29 3.90 -18.06
CA TRP A 67 -1.11 4.96 -17.09
C TRP A 67 0.31 4.97 -16.54
N ASN A 68 0.83 6.14 -16.31
CA ASN A 68 2.01 6.37 -15.51
C ASN A 68 1.83 7.66 -14.72
N GLY A 69 2.63 7.87 -13.69
CA GLY A 69 2.49 9.04 -12.84
C GLY A 69 3.76 9.36 -12.07
N LEU A 70 3.68 10.42 -11.29
CA LEU A 70 4.76 10.88 -10.43
C LEU A 70 4.27 10.88 -8.99
N LYS A 71 4.86 10.06 -8.13
CA LYS A 71 4.73 10.19 -6.69
C LYS A 71 5.80 11.20 -6.25
N LEU A 72 5.37 12.37 -5.81
CA LEU A 72 6.26 13.43 -5.32
C LEU A 72 6.42 13.30 -3.81
N LEU A 73 7.67 13.30 -3.35
CA LEU A 73 8.00 13.05 -1.95
C LEU A 73 8.43 14.36 -1.26
N SER A 74 7.89 14.59 -0.08
CA SER A 74 8.35 15.58 0.90
C SER A 74 9.45 15.00 1.80
N SER A 75 9.87 15.75 2.81
CA SER A 75 10.80 15.24 3.83
C SER A 75 10.25 14.07 4.64
N ILE A 76 8.95 14.03 4.87
CA ILE A 76 8.28 13.04 5.75
C ILE A 76 7.60 11.95 4.93
N SER A 77 6.83 12.34 3.89
CA SER A 77 5.92 11.47 3.15
C SER A 77 5.75 11.95 1.70
N TYR A 78 4.63 11.59 1.08
CA TYR A 78 4.19 12.18 -0.18
C TYR A 78 3.76 13.63 0.00
N LEU A 79 3.76 14.41 -1.09
CA LEU A 79 3.19 15.75 -1.08
C LEU A 79 1.67 15.69 -0.89
N HIS A 80 1.12 16.67 -0.19
CA HIS A 80 -0.31 16.84 -0.02
C HIS A 80 -1.02 17.24 -1.31
N ASN A 81 -2.32 16.99 -1.36
CA ASN A 81 -3.16 17.44 -2.48
C ASN A 81 -3.05 18.94 -2.73
N ARG A 82 -2.94 19.76 -1.67
CA ARG A 82 -2.74 21.22 -1.80
C ARG A 82 -1.46 21.56 -2.57
N ASP A 83 -0.35 20.91 -2.22
CA ASP A 83 0.93 21.15 -2.89
C ASP A 83 0.86 20.68 -4.36
N LEU A 84 0.17 19.57 -4.61
CA LEU A 84 -0.07 19.04 -5.95
C LEU A 84 -0.97 19.98 -6.80
N GLU A 85 -1.97 20.63 -6.19
CA GLU A 85 -2.80 21.63 -6.83
C GLU A 85 -1.99 22.88 -7.22
N GLU A 86 -1.09 23.34 -6.35
CA GLU A 86 -0.19 24.48 -6.64
C GLU A 86 0.76 24.16 -7.80
N ILE A 87 1.33 22.94 -7.83
CA ILE A 87 2.16 22.46 -8.94
C ILE A 87 1.32 22.39 -10.22
N SER A 88 0.12 21.80 -10.16
CA SER A 88 -0.77 21.69 -11.32
C SER A 88 -1.20 23.04 -11.86
N PHE A 89 -1.48 24.01 -10.99
CA PHE A 89 -1.78 25.38 -11.39
C PHE A 89 -0.59 26.04 -12.09
N SER A 90 0.61 25.88 -11.55
CA SER A 90 1.84 26.37 -12.17
C SER A 90 2.07 25.75 -13.56
N LEU A 91 1.77 24.45 -13.71
CA LEU A 91 1.84 23.75 -14.98
C LEU A 91 0.87 24.30 -16.06
N LYS A 92 -0.30 24.78 -15.66
CA LYS A 92 -1.33 25.33 -16.58
C LYS A 92 -1.08 26.79 -16.98
N SER A 93 -0.21 27.48 -16.26
CA SER A 93 0.00 28.94 -16.47
C SER A 93 0.95 29.30 -17.61
N ASP A 94 1.41 28.34 -18.41
CA ASP A 94 2.37 28.50 -19.55
C ASP A 94 3.67 29.29 -19.22
N ASN A 95 3.96 29.52 -17.95
CA ASN A 95 5.17 30.18 -17.47
C ASN A 95 6.37 29.22 -17.43
N PHE A 96 6.44 28.28 -18.37
CA PHE A 96 7.58 27.37 -18.48
C PHE A 96 8.79 28.11 -19.04
N ARG A 97 9.83 28.21 -18.24
CA ARG A 97 11.15 28.52 -18.78
C ARG A 97 11.69 27.25 -19.42
N ASN A 98 11.95 27.29 -20.74
CA ASN A 98 12.66 26.21 -21.42
C ASN A 98 14.10 26.15 -20.87
N TYR A 99 14.34 25.32 -19.91
CA TYR A 99 15.66 25.02 -19.40
C TYR A 99 16.19 23.77 -20.10
N ASN A 100 17.30 23.90 -20.83
CA ASN A 100 18.00 22.77 -21.41
C ASN A 100 19.30 22.54 -20.62
N ALA A 101 19.39 21.39 -19.96
CA ALA A 101 20.64 20.95 -19.36
C ALA A 101 21.51 20.31 -20.48
N ASN A 102 22.75 20.76 -20.59
CA ASN A 102 23.71 20.11 -21.49
C ASN A 102 24.24 18.80 -20.92
N SER A 103 24.75 17.91 -21.76
CA SER A 103 25.23 16.59 -21.36
C SER A 103 26.33 16.63 -20.30
N LYS A 104 27.15 17.69 -20.25
CA LYS A 104 28.19 17.86 -19.24
C LYS A 104 27.57 18.17 -17.87
N ALA A 105 26.56 19.03 -17.83
CA ALA A 105 25.82 19.35 -16.60
C ALA A 105 25.11 18.11 -16.04
N ILE A 106 24.48 17.29 -16.90
CA ILE A 106 23.85 16.04 -16.51
C ILE A 106 24.87 15.10 -15.88
N LYS A 107 26.01 14.85 -16.56
CA LYS A 107 27.07 13.96 -16.04
C LYS A 107 27.62 14.39 -14.69
N SER A 108 27.70 15.69 -14.41
CA SER A 108 28.26 16.22 -13.16
C SER A 108 27.25 16.30 -11.99
N ASN A 109 25.94 16.26 -12.28
CA ASN A 109 24.90 16.42 -11.28
C ASN A 109 23.99 15.18 -11.09
N VAL A 110 24.26 14.09 -11.80
CA VAL A 110 23.54 12.82 -11.65
C VAL A 110 24.49 11.74 -11.15
N ARG A 111 24.15 11.12 -10.02
CA ARG A 111 24.86 9.94 -9.52
C ARG A 111 23.90 8.75 -9.45
N PHE A 112 24.38 7.61 -9.90
CA PHE A 112 23.63 6.34 -9.81
C PHE A 112 24.10 5.57 -8.58
N ILE A 113 23.14 5.01 -7.84
CA ILE A 113 23.42 4.15 -6.69
C ILE A 113 22.55 2.89 -6.74
N ASN A 114 23.07 1.78 -6.20
CA ASN A 114 22.26 0.59 -5.95
C ASN A 114 21.85 0.58 -4.46
N PRO A 115 20.57 0.84 -4.14
CA PRO A 115 20.10 0.92 -2.76
C PRO A 115 19.75 -0.45 -2.15
N ILE A 116 19.59 -1.49 -2.98
CA ILE A 116 19.03 -2.79 -2.59
C ILE A 116 19.81 -3.46 -1.46
N PRO A 117 21.16 -3.55 -1.47
CA PRO A 117 21.88 -4.21 -0.39
C PRO A 117 21.68 -3.55 0.99
N ASN A 118 21.63 -2.22 1.03
CA ASN A 118 21.40 -1.47 2.27
C ASN A 118 19.99 -1.69 2.81
N TYR A 119 18.98 -1.69 1.94
CA TYR A 119 17.62 -1.98 2.31
C TYR A 119 17.46 -3.40 2.85
N ILE A 120 17.99 -4.43 2.15
CA ILE A 120 17.94 -5.82 2.59
C ILE A 120 18.62 -5.98 3.97
N LYS A 121 19.76 -5.35 4.18
CA LYS A 121 20.43 -5.35 5.49
C LYS A 121 19.55 -4.71 6.57
N ALA A 122 18.93 -3.58 6.30
CA ALA A 122 18.06 -2.90 7.24
C ALA A 122 16.79 -3.72 7.53
N LEU A 123 16.19 -4.36 6.52
CA LEU A 123 15.05 -5.26 6.66
C LEU A 123 15.39 -6.45 7.57
N TYR A 124 16.53 -7.09 7.35
CA TYR A 124 16.95 -8.24 8.16
C TYR A 124 17.22 -7.89 9.63
N ASN A 125 17.50 -6.63 9.94
CA ASN A 125 17.58 -6.16 11.33
C ASN A 125 16.22 -6.05 12.01
N GLN A 126 15.10 -6.11 11.26
CA GLN A 126 13.73 -6.06 11.78
C GLN A 126 13.14 -7.46 12.04
N ILE A 127 13.87 -8.51 11.73
CA ILE A 127 13.46 -9.91 11.86
C ILE A 127 14.55 -10.75 12.48
N ASN A 128 14.19 -11.88 13.10
CA ASN A 128 15.16 -12.80 13.70
C ASN A 128 15.77 -13.73 12.62
N ILE A 129 16.49 -13.14 11.68
CA ILE A 129 17.02 -13.86 10.49
C ILE A 129 17.83 -15.11 10.82
N LYS A 130 18.55 -15.14 11.95
CA LYS A 130 19.43 -16.28 12.29
C LYS A 130 18.60 -17.54 12.62
N GLU A 131 17.54 -17.38 13.40
CA GLU A 131 16.63 -18.47 13.75
C GLU A 131 15.82 -18.90 12.53
N ILE A 132 15.23 -17.92 11.83
CA ILE A 132 14.44 -18.19 10.64
C ILE A 132 15.26 -19.00 9.62
N LYS A 133 16.44 -18.56 9.25
CA LYS A 133 17.28 -19.22 8.24
C LYS A 133 17.70 -20.64 8.65
N LYS A 134 17.81 -20.92 9.93
CA LYS A 134 18.21 -22.26 10.43
C LYS A 134 17.06 -23.28 10.27
N GLU A 135 15.84 -22.84 10.45
CA GLU A 135 14.65 -23.71 10.50
C GLU A 135 13.80 -23.63 9.25
N ASN A 136 14.04 -22.62 8.38
CA ASN A 136 13.23 -22.38 7.20
C ASN A 136 13.57 -23.34 6.05
N ASN A 137 12.55 -24.02 5.57
CA ASN A 137 12.58 -24.86 4.36
C ASN A 137 11.34 -24.58 3.47
N LEU A 138 10.69 -23.44 3.67
CA LEU A 138 9.48 -23.07 2.95
C LEU A 138 9.72 -22.92 1.45
N ARG A 139 8.83 -23.50 0.66
CA ARG A 139 8.77 -23.37 -0.79
C ARG A 139 7.80 -22.27 -1.16
N VAL A 140 8.31 -21.24 -1.81
CA VAL A 140 7.59 -20.00 -2.09
C VAL A 140 7.47 -19.76 -3.59
N VAL A 141 6.27 -19.46 -4.08
CA VAL A 141 6.09 -18.88 -5.42
C VAL A 141 6.04 -17.37 -5.29
N LEU A 142 6.85 -16.68 -6.07
CA LEU A 142 6.82 -15.23 -6.16
C LEU A 142 6.41 -14.78 -7.56
N ASP A 143 5.29 -14.09 -7.67
CA ASP A 143 4.84 -13.41 -8.88
C ASP A 143 5.19 -11.92 -8.78
N THR A 144 6.21 -11.49 -9.51
CA THR A 144 6.63 -10.09 -9.51
C THR A 144 5.79 -9.22 -10.43
N GLY A 145 4.89 -9.81 -11.26
CA GLY A 145 4.11 -9.11 -12.26
C GLY A 145 4.97 -8.28 -13.23
N ALA A 146 6.21 -8.70 -13.48
CA ALA A 146 7.24 -7.94 -14.19
C ALA A 146 7.54 -6.56 -13.57
N GLY A 147 7.11 -6.31 -12.33
CA GLY A 147 7.30 -5.06 -11.59
C GLY A 147 8.69 -4.91 -10.97
N ALA A 148 8.90 -3.79 -10.26
CA ALA A 148 10.17 -3.48 -9.62
C ALA A 148 10.52 -4.44 -8.45
N GLY A 149 9.52 -5.14 -7.90
CA GLY A 149 9.72 -6.16 -6.86
C GLY A 149 10.74 -7.24 -7.24
N LYS A 150 10.88 -7.53 -8.55
CA LYS A 150 11.89 -8.47 -9.08
C LYS A 150 13.33 -8.13 -8.70
N CYS A 151 13.62 -6.88 -8.44
CA CYS A 151 14.97 -6.44 -8.12
C CYS A 151 15.44 -6.85 -6.72
N ALA A 152 14.51 -7.09 -5.78
CA ALA A 152 14.87 -7.30 -4.37
C ALA A 152 14.14 -8.49 -3.70
N THR A 153 12.85 -8.71 -3.96
CA THR A 153 12.06 -9.72 -3.24
C THR A 153 12.63 -11.14 -3.38
N PRO A 154 13.08 -11.61 -4.57
CA PRO A 154 13.70 -12.93 -4.67
C PRO A 154 14.92 -13.09 -3.75
N GLN A 155 15.78 -12.04 -3.68
CA GLN A 155 16.99 -12.06 -2.84
C GLN A 155 16.63 -12.06 -1.34
N ILE A 156 15.58 -11.32 -0.95
CA ILE A 156 15.09 -11.27 0.44
C ILE A 156 14.61 -12.67 0.86
N LEU A 157 13.73 -13.28 0.08
CA LEU A 157 13.16 -14.59 0.41
C LEU A 157 14.23 -15.70 0.41
N ALA A 158 15.12 -15.73 -0.59
CA ALA A 158 16.24 -16.67 -0.62
C ALA A 158 17.21 -16.46 0.56
N GLY A 159 17.47 -15.21 0.93
CA GLY A 159 18.28 -14.87 2.09
C GLY A 159 17.67 -15.30 3.42
N LEU A 160 16.35 -15.46 3.50
CA LEU A 160 15.62 -16.07 4.63
C LEU A 160 15.65 -17.60 4.64
N GLY A 161 16.22 -18.23 3.61
CA GLY A 161 16.29 -19.69 3.48
C GLY A 161 15.15 -20.34 2.69
N CYS A 162 14.27 -19.55 2.05
CA CYS A 162 13.21 -20.10 1.23
C CYS A 162 13.74 -20.69 -0.09
N GLU A 163 13.11 -21.77 -0.57
CA GLU A 163 13.19 -22.20 -1.95
C GLU A 163 12.20 -21.37 -2.78
N VAL A 164 12.70 -20.47 -3.64
CA VAL A 164 11.87 -19.48 -4.34
C VAL A 164 11.74 -19.83 -5.82
N LYS A 165 10.50 -20.04 -6.27
CA LYS A 165 10.12 -20.08 -7.68
C LYS A 165 9.57 -18.72 -8.09
N VAL A 166 10.26 -18.02 -9.00
CA VAL A 166 9.78 -16.72 -9.52
C VAL A 166 9.02 -16.96 -10.82
N ILE A 167 7.85 -16.35 -10.95
CA ILE A 167 7.05 -16.34 -12.17
C ILE A 167 6.73 -14.89 -12.58
N ASN A 168 6.31 -14.68 -13.82
CA ASN A 168 5.96 -13.36 -14.35
C ASN A 168 7.03 -12.29 -14.08
N ASN A 169 8.31 -12.68 -14.24
CA ASN A 169 9.44 -11.84 -13.82
C ASN A 169 9.76 -10.73 -14.81
N ASP A 170 9.48 -10.91 -16.08
CA ASP A 170 9.86 -9.99 -17.13
C ASP A 170 8.66 -9.59 -18.00
N LEU A 171 8.76 -8.39 -18.60
CA LEU A 171 7.81 -7.96 -19.61
C LEU A 171 7.83 -8.92 -20.80
N LEU A 172 6.68 -9.11 -21.43
CA LEU A 172 6.56 -9.89 -22.64
C LEU A 172 7.25 -9.19 -23.84
N VAL A 173 7.40 -9.91 -24.94
CA VAL A 173 8.13 -9.44 -26.14
C VAL A 173 7.67 -8.06 -26.64
N ASN A 174 6.40 -7.71 -26.45
CA ASN A 174 5.84 -6.41 -26.85
C ASN A 174 5.93 -5.33 -25.75
N ASN A 175 6.80 -5.50 -24.76
CA ASN A 175 6.88 -4.64 -23.57
C ASN A 175 5.56 -4.53 -22.79
N THR A 176 4.72 -5.57 -22.85
CA THR A 176 3.47 -5.67 -22.07
C THR A 176 3.70 -6.46 -20.79
N PHE A 177 2.92 -6.15 -19.79
CA PHE A 177 2.94 -6.90 -18.54
C PHE A 177 2.34 -8.29 -18.75
N PRO A 178 2.85 -9.35 -18.07
CA PRO A 178 2.38 -10.72 -18.24
C PRO A 178 0.98 -10.95 -17.67
N ARG A 179 0.50 -10.06 -16.81
CA ARG A 179 -0.84 -10.04 -16.24
C ARG A 179 -1.28 -8.61 -15.94
N GLU A 180 -2.55 -8.43 -15.60
CA GLU A 180 -3.04 -7.19 -15.02
C GLU A 180 -2.26 -6.87 -13.73
N ILE A 181 -1.87 -5.60 -13.57
CA ILE A 181 -0.88 -5.17 -12.56
C ILE A 181 -1.43 -5.30 -11.14
N GLU A 182 -2.72 -4.98 -10.94
CA GLU A 182 -3.35 -5.05 -9.62
C GLU A 182 -3.35 -6.50 -9.09
N PRO A 183 -2.72 -6.78 -7.93
CA PRO A 183 -2.56 -8.14 -7.43
C PRO A 183 -3.80 -8.63 -6.66
N ILE A 184 -4.93 -8.71 -7.36
CA ILE A 184 -6.19 -9.24 -6.83
C ILE A 184 -6.50 -10.62 -7.43
N SER A 185 -7.29 -11.42 -6.74
CA SER A 185 -7.53 -12.83 -7.06
C SER A 185 -7.87 -13.10 -8.53
N LYS A 186 -8.69 -12.25 -9.17
CA LYS A 186 -9.07 -12.44 -10.59
C LYS A 186 -7.87 -12.36 -11.56
N ASN A 187 -6.80 -11.64 -11.17
CA ASN A 187 -5.61 -11.39 -11.96
C ASN A 187 -4.45 -12.35 -11.63
N LEU A 188 -4.60 -13.21 -10.62
CA LEU A 188 -3.54 -14.03 -10.04
C LEU A 188 -3.72 -15.55 -10.32
N LYS A 189 -4.37 -15.89 -11.42
CA LYS A 189 -4.68 -17.30 -11.75
C LYS A 189 -3.44 -18.18 -11.83
N ASP A 190 -2.37 -17.68 -12.44
CA ASP A 190 -1.14 -18.44 -12.66
C ASP A 190 -0.47 -18.81 -11.33
N ILE A 191 -0.29 -17.83 -10.43
CA ILE A 191 0.31 -18.12 -9.13
C ILE A 191 -0.58 -18.99 -8.25
N ILE A 192 -1.90 -18.81 -8.28
CA ILE A 192 -2.86 -19.65 -7.55
C ILE A 192 -2.71 -21.13 -7.99
N MET A 193 -2.68 -21.37 -9.30
CA MET A 193 -2.48 -22.72 -9.85
C MET A 193 -1.10 -23.28 -9.51
N GLU A 194 -0.06 -22.44 -9.60
CA GLU A 194 1.32 -22.86 -9.29
C GLU A 194 1.47 -23.26 -7.82
N VAL A 195 0.93 -22.48 -6.89
CA VAL A 195 0.98 -22.80 -5.46
C VAL A 195 0.26 -24.12 -5.18
N TRP A 196 -0.96 -24.25 -5.67
CA TRP A 196 -1.80 -25.41 -5.37
C TRP A 196 -1.27 -26.71 -6.01
N GLN A 197 -0.98 -26.71 -7.32
CA GLN A 197 -0.52 -27.87 -8.04
C GLN A 197 0.93 -28.24 -7.71
N GLY A 198 1.79 -27.21 -7.55
CA GLY A 198 3.19 -27.38 -7.21
C GLY A 198 3.44 -27.71 -5.74
N LYS A 199 2.38 -27.72 -4.90
CA LYS A 199 2.45 -27.94 -3.45
C LYS A 199 3.47 -27.01 -2.77
N PHE A 200 3.41 -25.73 -3.11
CA PHE A 200 4.17 -24.70 -2.43
C PHE A 200 3.49 -24.27 -1.13
N ASP A 201 4.27 -23.82 -0.16
CA ASP A 201 3.76 -23.47 1.16
C ASP A 201 3.03 -22.12 1.15
N VAL A 202 3.47 -21.20 0.28
CA VAL A 202 2.88 -19.87 0.13
C VAL A 202 3.19 -19.27 -1.24
N GLY A 203 2.29 -18.41 -1.73
CA GLY A 203 2.51 -17.55 -2.89
C GLY A 203 2.45 -16.08 -2.50
N PHE A 204 3.33 -15.27 -3.11
CA PHE A 204 3.34 -13.81 -2.99
C PHE A 204 3.24 -13.15 -4.34
N ALA A 205 2.40 -12.11 -4.46
CA ALA A 205 2.29 -11.34 -5.69
C ALA A 205 2.35 -9.84 -5.39
N HIS A 206 3.16 -9.11 -6.18
CA HIS A 206 3.30 -7.65 -6.11
C HIS A 206 2.57 -6.93 -7.23
N ASP A 207 2.30 -5.64 -7.04
CA ASP A 207 2.03 -4.68 -8.10
C ASP A 207 3.33 -4.12 -8.72
N SER A 208 3.24 -3.14 -9.63
CA SER A 208 4.41 -2.72 -10.40
C SER A 208 5.52 -2.07 -9.60
N ASP A 209 5.22 -1.41 -8.49
CA ASP A 209 6.20 -0.75 -7.63
C ASP A 209 6.38 -1.42 -6.26
N ALA A 210 5.72 -2.58 -6.07
CA ALA A 210 5.88 -3.49 -4.95
C ALA A 210 5.60 -2.87 -3.56
N ASP A 211 4.75 -1.85 -3.50
CA ASP A 211 4.25 -1.34 -2.23
C ASP A 211 3.11 -2.19 -1.66
N ARG A 212 2.51 -3.10 -2.48
CA ARG A 212 1.46 -4.06 -2.13
C ARG A 212 1.96 -5.49 -2.12
N LEU A 213 1.23 -6.34 -1.37
CA LEU A 213 1.44 -7.78 -1.32
C LEU A 213 0.10 -8.52 -1.29
N ALA A 214 -0.13 -9.39 -2.26
CA ALA A 214 -1.17 -10.41 -2.18
C ALA A 214 -0.57 -11.72 -1.68
N ILE A 215 -1.33 -12.47 -0.87
CA ILE A 215 -0.93 -13.73 -0.26
C ILE A 215 -1.82 -14.85 -0.78
N ILE A 216 -1.20 -15.89 -1.28
CA ILE A 216 -1.85 -17.12 -1.71
C ILE A 216 -1.44 -18.24 -0.74
N GLY A 217 -2.40 -18.83 -0.05
CA GLY A 217 -2.13 -19.94 0.84
C GLY A 217 -1.83 -21.24 0.10
N GLU A 218 -1.29 -22.22 0.82
CA GLU A 218 -0.95 -23.57 0.34
C GLU A 218 -2.15 -24.30 -0.28
N ASN A 219 -3.36 -23.88 0.11
CA ASN A 219 -4.64 -24.41 -0.41
C ASN A 219 -5.09 -23.74 -1.73
N GLY A 220 -4.26 -22.87 -2.33
CA GLY A 220 -4.60 -22.12 -3.54
C GLY A 220 -5.59 -20.97 -3.33
N VAL A 221 -5.89 -20.59 -2.09
CA VAL A 221 -6.77 -19.48 -1.80
C VAL A 221 -5.97 -18.17 -1.82
N CYS A 222 -6.37 -17.24 -2.68
CA CYS A 222 -5.89 -15.86 -2.62
C CYS A 222 -6.70 -15.12 -1.54
N TYR A 223 -6.05 -14.78 -0.46
CA TYR A 223 -6.68 -14.12 0.68
C TYR A 223 -6.91 -12.63 0.43
N PRO A 224 -7.97 -12.02 1.04
CA PRO A 224 -8.16 -10.58 1.02
C PRO A 224 -6.94 -9.82 1.54
N GLU A 225 -6.74 -8.63 1.01
CA GLU A 225 -5.54 -7.79 1.30
C GLU A 225 -5.37 -7.46 2.78
N ASP A 226 -6.48 -7.31 3.54
CA ASP A 226 -6.45 -7.08 4.99
C ASP A 226 -5.77 -8.22 5.78
N ILE A 227 -5.79 -9.44 5.27
CA ILE A 227 -5.30 -10.63 5.98
C ILE A 227 -3.80 -10.54 6.26
N GLY A 228 -2.99 -10.15 5.27
CA GLY A 228 -1.55 -10.00 5.47
C GLY A 228 -1.21 -9.00 6.58
N LEU A 229 -1.87 -7.84 6.55
CA LEU A 229 -1.70 -6.83 7.58
C LEU A 229 -2.20 -7.32 8.95
N ALA A 230 -3.30 -8.07 9.01
CA ALA A 230 -3.86 -8.62 10.25
C ALA A 230 -2.93 -9.66 10.89
N LEU A 231 -2.39 -10.59 10.09
CA LEU A 231 -1.42 -11.59 10.57
C LEU A 231 -0.18 -10.90 11.18
N ILE A 232 0.37 -9.91 10.48
CA ILE A 232 1.54 -9.15 10.95
C ILE A 232 1.19 -8.34 12.21
N THR A 233 0.01 -7.73 12.26
CA THR A 233 -0.46 -6.96 13.43
C THR A 233 -0.61 -7.85 14.66
N GLU A 234 -1.29 -8.98 14.53
CA GLU A 234 -1.49 -9.91 15.64
C GLU A 234 -0.17 -10.48 16.16
N HIS A 235 0.69 -10.92 15.24
CA HIS A 235 2.01 -11.44 15.59
C HIS A 235 2.86 -10.38 16.30
N PHE A 236 2.91 -9.15 15.77
CA PHE A 236 3.67 -8.07 16.37
C PHE A 236 3.18 -7.75 17.79
N LEU A 237 1.88 -7.59 17.98
CA LEU A 237 1.30 -7.31 19.30
C LEU A 237 1.57 -8.46 20.30
N LYS A 238 1.39 -9.70 19.88
CA LYS A 238 1.64 -10.90 20.70
C LYS A 238 3.08 -10.95 21.22
N HIS A 239 4.06 -10.63 20.38
CA HIS A 239 5.48 -10.69 20.75
C HIS A 239 5.92 -9.48 21.58
N LYS A 240 5.33 -8.30 21.34
CA LYS A 240 5.71 -7.05 21.99
C LYS A 240 4.99 -6.78 23.31
N ILE A 241 3.92 -7.50 23.64
CA ILE A 241 3.12 -7.28 24.86
C ILE A 241 3.94 -7.33 26.16
N LYS A 242 5.04 -8.08 26.16
CA LYS A 242 5.93 -8.20 27.33
C LYS A 242 6.81 -6.96 27.54
N GLU A 243 6.91 -6.08 26.57
CA GLU A 243 7.75 -4.88 26.63
C GLU A 243 7.08 -3.72 27.38
N ALA A 244 5.87 -3.92 27.93
CA ALA A 244 5.08 -2.96 28.72
C ALA A 244 4.91 -1.58 28.04
N LYS A 245 4.93 -1.54 26.71
CA LYS A 245 4.69 -0.35 25.91
C LYS A 245 3.21 -0.27 25.52
N GLU A 246 2.69 0.93 25.43
CA GLU A 246 1.40 1.16 24.81
C GLU A 246 1.53 1.07 23.28
N PHE A 247 0.53 0.48 22.62
CA PHE A 247 0.53 0.24 21.19
C PHE A 247 -0.58 1.03 20.52
N ILE A 248 -0.24 1.68 19.42
CA ILE A 248 -1.20 2.34 18.54
C ILE A 248 -1.06 1.74 17.13
N PHE A 249 -2.14 1.13 16.67
CA PHE A 249 -2.29 0.70 15.28
C PHE A 249 -3.02 1.77 14.48
N VAL A 250 -2.39 2.28 13.43
CA VAL A 250 -2.95 3.31 12.56
C VAL A 250 -3.37 2.70 11.23
N THR A 251 -4.63 2.88 10.85
CA THR A 251 -5.15 2.38 9.57
C THR A 251 -6.15 3.37 8.97
N ASN A 252 -6.68 3.08 7.78
CA ASN A 252 -7.67 3.95 7.14
C ASN A 252 -9.12 3.52 7.42
N LEU A 253 -10.07 4.34 6.95
CA LEU A 253 -11.51 4.13 7.14
C LEU A 253 -12.05 2.86 6.46
N ALA A 254 -11.39 2.39 5.39
CA ALA A 254 -11.83 1.24 4.60
C ALA A 254 -11.27 -0.10 5.09
N SER A 255 -10.30 -0.09 6.00
CA SER A 255 -9.71 -1.32 6.56
C SER A 255 -10.70 -2.05 7.46
N SER A 256 -10.56 -3.36 7.54
CA SER A 256 -11.47 -4.26 8.28
C SER A 256 -11.61 -3.92 9.76
N LEU A 257 -12.77 -4.25 10.35
CA LEU A 257 -13.02 -4.21 11.80
C LEU A 257 -12.25 -5.29 12.57
N MET A 258 -11.63 -6.24 11.89
CA MET A 258 -10.80 -7.24 12.56
C MET A 258 -9.66 -6.60 13.35
N PHE A 259 -9.18 -5.42 12.93
CA PHE A 259 -8.10 -4.72 13.61
C PHE A 259 -8.51 -4.21 15.00
N GLU A 260 -9.77 -3.75 15.19
CA GLU A 260 -10.29 -3.40 16.51
C GLU A 260 -10.38 -4.62 17.43
N VAL A 261 -10.76 -5.78 16.89
CA VAL A 261 -10.86 -7.02 17.68
C VAL A 261 -9.47 -7.53 18.05
N ILE A 262 -8.52 -7.49 17.12
CA ILE A 262 -7.12 -7.86 17.39
C ILE A 262 -6.51 -6.90 18.43
N ALA A 263 -6.67 -5.59 18.24
CA ALA A 263 -6.12 -4.58 19.14
C ALA A 263 -6.65 -4.72 20.56
N GLU A 264 -7.96 -4.98 20.73
CA GLU A 264 -8.57 -5.21 22.04
C GLU A 264 -7.95 -6.40 22.80
N LYS A 265 -7.68 -7.50 22.09
CA LYS A 265 -7.04 -8.69 22.66
C LYS A 265 -5.68 -8.39 23.30
N TYR A 266 -4.97 -7.37 22.80
CA TYR A 266 -3.63 -6.98 23.24
C TYR A 266 -3.58 -5.60 23.90
N ASN A 267 -4.73 -5.03 24.28
CA ASN A 267 -4.84 -3.69 24.87
C ASN A 267 -4.14 -2.60 24.06
N ALA A 268 -4.25 -2.70 22.72
CA ALA A 268 -3.76 -1.71 21.78
C ALA A 268 -4.89 -0.79 21.34
N GLN A 269 -4.54 0.44 20.90
CA GLN A 269 -5.50 1.39 20.35
C GLN A 269 -5.50 1.32 18.82
N VAL A 270 -6.67 1.44 18.19
CA VAL A 270 -6.80 1.63 16.75
C VAL A 270 -7.15 3.08 16.47
N ILE A 271 -6.39 3.72 15.58
CA ILE A 271 -6.68 5.06 15.09
C ILE A 271 -6.91 4.99 13.59
N ARG A 272 -8.07 5.50 13.15
CA ARG A 272 -8.43 5.55 11.73
C ARG A 272 -8.18 6.91 11.13
N THR A 273 -7.66 6.92 9.90
CA THR A 273 -7.44 8.11 9.08
C THR A 273 -8.31 8.06 7.82
N GLN A 274 -8.38 9.17 7.10
CA GLN A 274 -8.88 9.17 5.73
C GLN A 274 -8.13 8.15 4.86
N ILE A 275 -8.76 7.75 3.74
CA ILE A 275 -8.13 6.86 2.75
C ILE A 275 -7.01 7.61 2.04
N GLY A 276 -5.84 6.99 1.99
CA GLY A 276 -4.64 7.51 1.35
C GLY A 276 -3.42 7.44 2.27
N GLU A 277 -2.33 6.95 1.73
CA GLU A 277 -1.10 6.69 2.46
C GLU A 277 -0.52 7.92 3.17
N VAL A 278 -0.66 9.10 2.56
CA VAL A 278 -0.19 10.36 3.13
C VAL A 278 -0.80 10.62 4.52
N PHE A 279 -2.10 10.36 4.69
CA PHE A 279 -2.79 10.58 5.96
C PHE A 279 -2.34 9.62 7.06
N LEU A 280 -2.02 8.37 6.68
CA LEU A 280 -1.48 7.40 7.64
C LEU A 280 -0.09 7.82 8.11
N VAL A 281 0.81 8.11 7.18
CA VAL A 281 2.20 8.49 7.51
C VAL A 281 2.24 9.74 8.38
N GLU A 282 1.45 10.76 8.08
CA GLU A 282 1.38 11.96 8.90
C GLU A 282 0.83 11.71 10.28
N LYS A 283 -0.24 10.90 10.35
CA LYS A 283 -0.82 10.53 11.65
C LYS A 283 0.19 9.78 12.50
N MET A 284 0.90 8.80 11.90
CA MET A 284 1.95 8.04 12.59
C MET A 284 3.09 8.94 13.04
N HIS A 285 3.55 9.85 12.17
CA HIS A 285 4.64 10.79 12.49
C HIS A 285 4.24 11.74 13.64
N LYS A 286 3.01 12.27 13.59
CA LYS A 286 2.49 13.10 14.68
C LYS A 286 2.45 12.33 16.00
N LEU A 287 1.92 11.10 15.98
CA LEU A 287 1.83 10.26 17.16
C LEU A 287 3.19 9.89 17.74
N LEU A 288 4.20 9.62 16.90
CA LEU A 288 5.58 9.38 17.35
C LEU A 288 6.18 10.58 18.08
N ASN A 289 5.87 11.80 17.63
CA ASN A 289 6.32 13.03 18.27
C ASN A 289 5.57 13.29 19.59
N ASP A 290 4.25 13.10 19.59
CA ASP A 290 3.38 13.37 20.74
C ASP A 290 3.54 12.28 21.83
N HIS A 291 3.83 11.03 21.42
CA HIS A 291 3.89 9.84 22.29
C HIS A 291 5.15 9.00 22.03
N PRO A 292 6.35 9.51 22.35
CA PRO A 292 7.62 8.85 22.01
C PRO A 292 7.85 7.49 22.71
N LYS A 293 7.04 7.18 23.72
CA LYS A 293 7.09 5.89 24.44
C LYS A 293 6.20 4.82 23.84
N PHE A 294 5.28 5.18 22.95
CA PHE A 294 4.34 4.26 22.34
C PHE A 294 4.98 3.55 21.14
N SER A 295 4.59 2.33 20.92
CA SER A 295 4.89 1.61 19.68
C SER A 295 3.80 1.91 18.67
N ILE A 296 4.16 2.61 17.57
CA ILE A 296 3.24 3.03 16.53
C ILE A 296 3.57 2.28 15.25
N PHE A 297 2.58 1.64 14.69
CA PHE A 297 2.67 0.88 13.45
C PHE A 297 1.29 0.82 12.79
N GLY A 298 1.19 0.25 11.60
CA GLY A 298 -0.11 0.12 10.94
C GLY A 298 0.00 -0.19 9.46
N GLY A 299 -0.97 0.28 8.69
CA GLY A 299 -1.01 0.09 7.25
C GLY A 299 -2.39 0.29 6.64
N GLU A 300 -2.47 0.13 5.33
CA GLU A 300 -3.72 0.11 4.59
C GLU A 300 -4.16 -1.32 4.33
N GLY A 301 -5.19 -1.80 5.05
CA GLY A 301 -5.70 -3.15 4.89
C GLY A 301 -6.15 -3.44 3.47
N SER A 302 -6.88 -2.52 2.86
CA SER A 302 -7.41 -2.66 1.49
C SER A 302 -6.34 -2.74 0.38
N CYS A 303 -5.05 -2.72 0.74
CA CYS A 303 -3.93 -2.81 -0.20
C CYS A 303 -2.84 -3.78 0.25
N GLY A 304 -3.02 -4.45 1.41
CA GLY A 304 -2.02 -5.37 1.97
C GLY A 304 -0.70 -4.70 2.37
N GLY A 305 -0.67 -3.36 2.44
CA GLY A 305 0.55 -2.60 2.71
C GLY A 305 0.77 -2.37 4.19
N VAL A 306 1.89 -2.86 4.73
CA VAL A 306 2.27 -2.70 6.13
C VAL A 306 3.25 -1.54 6.31
N MET A 307 3.15 -0.83 7.42
CA MET A 307 4.00 0.32 7.75
C MET A 307 4.57 0.20 9.16
N PHE A 308 5.89 0.27 9.26
CA PHE A 308 6.62 0.38 10.52
C PHE A 308 7.49 1.64 10.47
N PRO A 309 7.06 2.79 11.01
CA PRO A 309 7.73 4.07 10.82
C PRO A 309 9.20 4.10 11.28
N ASN A 310 9.55 3.28 12.26
CA ASN A 310 10.94 3.13 12.71
C ASN A 310 11.84 2.42 11.69
N PHE A 311 11.25 1.76 10.71
CA PHE A 311 11.95 1.10 9.60
C PHE A 311 11.72 1.84 8.29
N ASN A 312 10.44 2.05 7.92
CA ASN A 312 10.07 2.66 6.65
C ASN A 312 8.73 3.40 6.73
N ASN A 313 8.68 4.64 6.22
CA ASN A 313 7.51 5.52 6.26
C ASN A 313 6.62 5.36 5.02
N THR A 314 6.38 4.14 4.57
CA THR A 314 5.53 3.83 3.41
C THR A 314 5.03 2.40 3.52
N ARG A 315 4.02 2.07 2.74
CA ARG A 315 3.62 0.67 2.54
C ARG A 315 4.78 -0.11 1.95
N ASP A 316 4.98 -1.32 2.45
CA ASP A 316 6.15 -2.12 2.12
C ASP A 316 5.79 -3.59 1.91
N GLY A 317 5.54 -3.96 0.64
CA GLY A 317 5.19 -5.32 0.26
C GLY A 317 6.34 -6.30 0.42
N LEU A 318 7.60 -5.83 0.32
CA LEU A 318 8.78 -6.67 0.51
C LEU A 318 8.95 -7.03 1.99
N PHE A 319 8.80 -6.04 2.85
CA PHE A 319 8.83 -6.23 4.30
C PHE A 319 7.68 -7.12 4.77
N ALA A 320 6.47 -6.91 4.20
CA ALA A 320 5.31 -7.75 4.49
C ALA A 320 5.59 -9.22 4.13
N ALA A 321 6.16 -9.51 2.95
CA ALA A 321 6.51 -10.87 2.57
C ALA A 321 7.50 -11.51 3.55
N ALA A 322 8.55 -10.78 3.95
CA ALA A 322 9.52 -11.25 4.93
C ALA A 322 8.90 -11.55 6.30
N LYS A 323 7.97 -10.68 6.76
CA LYS A 323 7.25 -10.88 8.02
C LYS A 323 6.30 -12.09 7.98
N ILE A 324 5.65 -12.35 6.88
CA ILE A 324 4.82 -13.57 6.73
C ILE A 324 5.69 -14.83 6.81
N ILE A 325 6.86 -14.85 6.19
CA ILE A 325 7.82 -15.97 6.32
C ILE A 325 8.25 -16.12 7.79
N GLU A 326 8.59 -15.03 8.47
CA GLU A 326 8.93 -15.06 9.91
C GLU A 326 7.81 -15.73 10.73
N ILE A 327 6.55 -15.29 10.54
CA ILE A 327 5.39 -15.83 11.23
C ILE A 327 5.23 -17.34 10.98
N MET A 328 5.33 -17.77 9.72
CA MET A 328 5.18 -19.19 9.36
C MET A 328 6.27 -20.06 9.99
N VAL A 329 7.51 -19.60 9.99
CA VAL A 329 8.63 -20.35 10.57
C VAL A 329 8.54 -20.39 12.10
N GLU A 330 8.24 -19.28 12.76
CA GLU A 330 8.15 -19.21 14.22
C GLU A 330 6.97 -20.00 14.79
N THR A 331 5.86 -20.08 14.05
CA THR A 331 4.66 -20.81 14.50
C THR A 331 4.64 -22.26 14.05
N GLY A 332 5.32 -22.59 12.95
CA GLY A 332 5.21 -23.89 12.28
C GLY A 332 3.86 -24.09 11.59
N GLU A 333 3.05 -23.04 11.44
CA GLU A 333 1.71 -23.09 10.85
C GLU A 333 1.71 -22.61 9.39
N ASN A 334 0.86 -23.21 8.58
CA ASN A 334 0.64 -22.75 7.22
C ASN A 334 -0.33 -21.55 7.19
N ILE A 335 -0.45 -20.88 6.03
CA ILE A 335 -1.26 -19.66 5.89
C ILE A 335 -2.73 -19.91 6.23
N SER A 336 -3.31 -21.03 5.80
CA SER A 336 -4.73 -21.33 6.08
C SER A 336 -5.00 -21.52 7.57
N GLN A 337 -4.07 -22.11 8.32
CA GLN A 337 -4.15 -22.27 9.77
C GLN A 337 -4.05 -20.94 10.49
N LEU A 338 -3.10 -20.10 10.09
CA LEU A 338 -2.93 -18.75 10.65
C LEU A 338 -4.19 -17.90 10.41
N VAL A 339 -4.72 -17.91 9.19
CA VAL A 339 -5.94 -17.15 8.84
C VAL A 339 -7.16 -17.64 9.61
N ALA A 340 -7.26 -18.95 9.88
CA ALA A 340 -8.38 -19.51 10.63
C ALA A 340 -8.48 -18.97 12.08
N GLN A 341 -7.40 -18.43 12.62
CA GLN A 341 -7.33 -17.85 13.98
C GLN A 341 -7.74 -16.36 14.01
N LEU A 342 -7.78 -15.69 12.86
CA LEU A 342 -8.16 -14.29 12.77
C LEU A 342 -9.67 -14.07 12.97
N PRO A 343 -10.09 -12.90 13.48
CA PRO A 343 -11.49 -12.52 13.53
C PRO A 343 -12.12 -12.52 12.14
N LYS A 344 -13.31 -13.11 12.00
CA LYS A 344 -13.99 -13.23 10.71
C LYS A 344 -14.95 -12.09 10.48
N PHE A 345 -14.74 -11.39 9.36
CA PHE A 345 -15.64 -10.38 8.83
C PHE A 345 -15.83 -10.61 7.32
N PHE A 346 -16.96 -10.13 6.80
CA PHE A 346 -17.33 -10.23 5.40
C PHE A 346 -17.55 -8.84 4.83
N SER A 347 -16.98 -8.55 3.66
CA SER A 347 -17.07 -7.23 3.05
C SER A 347 -17.73 -7.29 1.68
N HIS A 348 -18.60 -6.32 1.41
CA HIS A 348 -19.20 -6.09 0.10
C HIS A 348 -18.89 -4.68 -0.40
N ARG A 349 -18.83 -4.53 -1.74
CA ARG A 349 -18.49 -3.25 -2.37
C ARG A 349 -19.40 -2.99 -3.56
N ARG A 350 -19.83 -1.74 -3.73
CA ARG A 350 -20.55 -1.22 -4.90
C ARG A 350 -19.88 0.04 -5.43
N LYS A 351 -19.90 0.18 -6.75
CA LYS A 351 -19.44 1.39 -7.46
C LYS A 351 -20.65 2.06 -8.09
N ILE A 352 -20.89 3.32 -7.77
CA ILE A 352 -21.98 4.13 -8.31
C ILE A 352 -21.36 5.23 -9.15
N ARG A 353 -21.74 5.32 -10.43
CA ARG A 353 -21.27 6.39 -11.31
C ARG A 353 -21.93 7.71 -10.95
N ILE A 354 -21.15 8.77 -10.95
CA ILE A 354 -21.59 10.12 -10.61
C ILE A 354 -20.97 11.15 -11.55
N ASN A 355 -21.56 12.35 -11.57
CA ASN A 355 -20.88 13.51 -12.11
C ASN A 355 -19.98 14.09 -10.99
N PRO A 356 -18.66 14.28 -11.24
CA PRO A 356 -17.72 14.77 -10.23
C PRO A 356 -18.09 16.13 -9.62
N LYS A 357 -18.85 16.96 -10.34
CA LYS A 357 -19.29 18.28 -9.86
C LYS A 357 -20.32 18.17 -8.73
N ASP A 358 -21.06 17.08 -8.67
CA ASP A 358 -22.19 16.89 -7.76
C ASP A 358 -21.80 16.16 -6.46
N VAL A 359 -20.54 15.71 -6.35
CA VAL A 359 -20.03 14.91 -5.20
C VAL A 359 -20.41 15.53 -3.87
N ARG A 360 -20.12 16.81 -3.67
CA ARG A 360 -20.35 17.47 -2.36
C ARG A 360 -21.83 17.53 -2.02
N GLU A 361 -22.67 17.80 -3.00
CA GLU A 361 -24.12 17.87 -2.80
C GLU A 361 -24.70 16.48 -2.51
N ILE A 362 -24.28 15.45 -3.28
CA ILE A 362 -24.69 14.06 -3.04
C ILE A 362 -24.33 13.65 -1.61
N ILE A 363 -23.07 13.83 -1.21
CA ILE A 363 -22.58 13.45 0.13
C ILE A 363 -23.36 14.19 1.23
N SER A 364 -23.63 15.48 1.05
CA SER A 364 -24.40 16.27 2.01
C SER A 364 -25.82 15.76 2.17
N LYS A 365 -26.52 15.48 1.06
CA LYS A 365 -27.90 14.95 1.07
C LYS A 365 -27.96 13.54 1.66
N VAL A 366 -27.03 12.66 1.27
CA VAL A 366 -26.94 11.30 1.83
C VAL A 366 -26.70 11.35 3.34
N ASN A 367 -25.83 12.24 3.81
CA ASN A 367 -25.59 12.42 5.24
C ASN A 367 -26.84 12.85 5.99
N GLN A 368 -27.62 13.79 5.43
CA GLN A 368 -28.89 14.24 6.02
C GLN A 368 -29.93 13.11 6.11
N GLU A 369 -30.08 12.31 5.06
CA GLU A 369 -31.01 11.17 5.05
C GLU A 369 -30.61 10.14 6.12
N LEU A 370 -29.30 9.72 6.17
CA LEU A 370 -28.81 8.79 7.18
C LEU A 370 -29.06 9.28 8.62
N ILE A 371 -28.81 10.56 8.89
CA ILE A 371 -29.08 11.16 10.20
C ILE A 371 -30.56 11.16 10.50
N SER A 372 -31.45 11.44 9.51
CA SER A 372 -32.89 11.43 9.68
C SER A 372 -33.43 10.03 9.97
N GLU A 373 -32.76 8.98 9.48
CA GLU A 373 -33.05 7.57 9.77
C GLU A 373 -32.49 7.11 11.13
N GLY A 374 -31.79 8.01 11.84
CA GLY A 374 -31.24 7.73 13.18
C GLY A 374 -29.82 7.17 13.21
N GLU A 375 -29.13 7.14 12.06
CA GLU A 375 -27.76 6.69 12.02
C GLU A 375 -26.78 7.71 12.61
N LYS A 376 -25.80 7.21 13.36
CA LYS A 376 -24.68 8.01 13.86
C LYS A 376 -23.56 8.04 12.83
N VAL A 377 -23.55 9.08 11.99
CA VAL A 377 -22.58 9.22 10.90
C VAL A 377 -21.34 9.98 11.35
N ASN A 378 -20.17 9.40 11.11
CA ASN A 378 -18.90 10.10 11.22
C ASN A 378 -18.51 10.61 9.83
N GLN A 379 -18.39 11.93 9.69
CA GLN A 379 -18.00 12.58 8.44
C GLN A 379 -16.53 12.96 8.47
N TYR A 380 -15.80 12.60 7.40
CA TYR A 380 -14.40 12.90 7.17
C TYR A 380 -14.23 13.57 5.80
N VAL A 381 -14.28 14.90 5.76
CA VAL A 381 -14.32 15.69 4.52
C VAL A 381 -15.48 15.24 3.63
N ASN A 382 -15.24 14.36 2.65
CA ASN A 382 -16.27 13.81 1.76
C ASN A 382 -16.60 12.33 2.05
N ASP A 383 -15.97 11.71 3.04
CA ASP A 383 -16.27 10.33 3.41
C ASP A 383 -17.33 10.32 4.52
N LEU A 384 -18.30 9.40 4.42
CA LEU A 384 -19.26 9.13 5.46
C LEU A 384 -19.06 7.70 5.97
N ARG A 385 -18.85 7.54 7.27
CA ARG A 385 -18.75 6.22 7.89
C ARG A 385 -19.71 6.12 9.05
N PHE A 386 -20.52 5.06 9.05
CA PHE A 386 -21.50 4.78 10.11
C PHE A 386 -21.53 3.28 10.39
N GLY A 387 -22.14 2.89 11.50
CA GLY A 387 -22.26 1.50 11.90
C GLY A 387 -22.10 1.30 13.40
N LYS A 388 -21.94 0.05 13.81
CA LYS A 388 -21.76 -0.37 15.18
C LYS A 388 -20.34 -0.92 15.38
N GLU A 389 -19.63 -0.29 16.29
CA GLU A 389 -18.23 -0.64 16.58
C GLU A 389 -18.04 -2.16 16.81
N LYS A 390 -17.02 -2.74 16.16
CA LYS A 390 -16.66 -4.18 16.20
C LYS A 390 -17.76 -5.15 15.72
N ASP A 391 -18.80 -4.65 15.07
CA ASP A 391 -19.90 -5.47 14.60
C ASP A 391 -20.12 -5.32 13.08
N TRP A 392 -20.35 -4.07 12.63
CA TRP A 392 -20.50 -3.75 11.21
C TRP A 392 -20.17 -2.28 10.94
N PHE A 393 -19.81 -1.96 9.71
CA PHE A 393 -19.76 -0.58 9.22
C PHE A 393 -20.17 -0.47 7.76
N VAL A 394 -20.58 0.74 7.38
CA VAL A 394 -20.67 1.17 5.98
C VAL A 394 -19.82 2.42 5.80
N LEU A 395 -19.08 2.46 4.70
CA LEU A 395 -18.29 3.59 4.25
C LEU A 395 -18.77 4.02 2.87
N ILE A 396 -19.11 5.28 2.73
CA ILE A 396 -19.39 5.94 1.46
C ILE A 396 -18.20 6.82 1.13
N HIS A 397 -17.48 6.47 0.05
CA HIS A 397 -16.20 7.10 -0.33
C HIS A 397 -16.25 7.54 -1.80
N PRO A 398 -16.27 8.85 -2.10
CA PRO A 398 -16.05 9.37 -3.44
C PRO A 398 -14.62 9.10 -3.89
N SER A 399 -14.45 8.55 -5.10
CA SER A 399 -13.13 8.29 -5.65
C SER A 399 -12.42 9.59 -6.07
N ASN A 400 -11.14 9.70 -5.73
CA ASN A 400 -10.31 10.83 -6.16
C ASN A 400 -9.84 10.72 -7.62
N THR A 401 -9.94 9.51 -8.24
CA THR A 401 -9.38 9.22 -9.56
C THR A 401 -10.42 8.81 -10.60
N GLU A 402 -11.58 8.34 -10.16
CA GLU A 402 -12.68 7.88 -11.03
C GLU A 402 -13.96 8.66 -10.71
N PRO A 403 -14.86 8.90 -11.68
CA PRO A 403 -16.14 9.56 -11.44
C PRO A 403 -17.16 8.60 -10.80
N ILE A 404 -16.86 8.12 -9.59
CA ILE A 404 -17.68 7.16 -8.85
C ILE A 404 -17.71 7.47 -7.35
N ILE A 405 -18.78 7.03 -6.70
CA ILE A 405 -18.85 6.79 -5.25
C ILE A 405 -18.70 5.29 -5.01
N ARG A 406 -17.85 4.92 -4.07
CA ARG A 406 -17.71 3.54 -3.57
C ARG A 406 -18.49 3.41 -2.28
N VAL A 407 -19.41 2.46 -2.23
CA VAL A 407 -20.05 2.01 -1.00
C VAL A 407 -19.36 0.72 -0.58
N ILE A 408 -18.80 0.71 0.62
CA ILE A 408 -18.09 -0.43 1.21
C ILE A 408 -18.79 -0.76 2.51
N SER A 409 -19.22 -2.00 2.68
CA SER A 409 -19.76 -2.49 3.94
C SER A 409 -18.95 -3.66 4.46
N GLU A 410 -18.94 -3.82 5.76
CA GLU A 410 -18.39 -4.98 6.43
C GLU A 410 -19.27 -5.37 7.62
N ALA A 411 -19.43 -6.69 7.86
CA ALA A 411 -20.17 -7.23 8.99
C ALA A 411 -19.69 -8.65 9.36
N LYS A 412 -20.15 -9.16 10.51
CA LYS A 412 -19.85 -10.52 10.98
C LYS A 412 -20.51 -11.62 10.16
N SER A 413 -21.47 -11.32 9.29
CA SER A 413 -22.04 -12.29 8.35
C SER A 413 -22.07 -11.71 6.92
N ASP A 414 -21.90 -12.58 5.93
CA ASP A 414 -21.93 -12.21 4.52
C ASP A 414 -23.27 -11.60 4.11
N SER A 415 -24.38 -12.18 4.60
CA SER A 415 -25.72 -11.69 4.32
C SER A 415 -25.96 -10.27 4.84
N LEU A 416 -25.53 -9.97 6.08
CA LEU A 416 -25.66 -8.63 6.65
C LEU A 416 -24.79 -7.61 5.92
N ALA A 417 -23.53 -7.96 5.63
CA ALA A 417 -22.64 -7.09 4.87
C ALA A 417 -23.24 -6.74 3.51
N ARG A 418 -23.79 -7.72 2.81
CA ARG A 418 -24.49 -7.50 1.54
C ARG A 418 -25.70 -6.60 1.67
N ILE A 419 -26.58 -6.86 2.63
CA ILE A 419 -27.79 -6.05 2.89
C ILE A 419 -27.42 -4.58 3.13
N TYR A 420 -26.47 -4.32 4.01
CA TYR A 420 -26.02 -2.95 4.30
C TYR A 420 -25.41 -2.26 3.06
N CYS A 421 -24.64 -3.00 2.26
CA CYS A 421 -24.06 -2.45 1.03
C CYS A 421 -25.13 -2.07 0.01
N GLU A 422 -26.09 -2.96 -0.26
CA GLU A 422 -27.16 -2.74 -1.23
C GLU A 422 -28.10 -1.62 -0.78
N ALA A 423 -28.59 -1.65 0.47
CA ALA A 423 -29.48 -0.60 0.99
C ALA A 423 -28.82 0.79 0.90
N THR A 424 -27.53 0.89 1.27
CA THR A 424 -26.82 2.17 1.17
C THR A 424 -26.59 2.59 -0.28
N ALA A 425 -26.29 1.64 -1.17
CA ALA A 425 -26.14 1.93 -2.59
C ALA A 425 -27.46 2.43 -3.22
N GLU A 426 -28.59 1.85 -2.84
CA GLU A 426 -29.93 2.31 -3.22
C GLU A 426 -30.22 3.71 -2.71
N LEU A 427 -29.89 4.01 -1.44
CA LEU A 427 -30.03 5.37 -0.88
C LEU A 427 -29.23 6.40 -1.69
N VAL A 428 -27.97 6.10 -2.02
CA VAL A 428 -27.13 7.00 -2.83
C VAL A 428 -27.76 7.23 -4.21
N ASN A 429 -28.25 6.18 -4.87
CA ASN A 429 -28.93 6.31 -6.16
C ASN A 429 -30.22 7.13 -6.06
N LEU A 430 -31.04 6.91 -5.04
CA LEU A 430 -32.27 7.69 -4.81
C LEU A 430 -31.99 9.18 -4.61
N VAL A 431 -30.89 9.51 -3.91
CA VAL A 431 -30.45 10.90 -3.76
C VAL A 431 -30.03 11.50 -5.10
N ILE A 432 -29.29 10.76 -5.92
CA ILE A 432 -28.86 11.20 -7.26
C ILE A 432 -30.09 11.43 -8.16
N ASP A 433 -31.05 10.52 -8.17
CA ASP A 433 -32.26 10.60 -9.00
C ASP A 433 -33.16 11.78 -8.62
N ARG A 434 -33.06 12.28 -7.39
CA ARG A 434 -33.81 13.45 -6.89
C ARG A 434 -33.11 14.80 -7.12
N MET A 435 -31.88 14.77 -7.65
CA MET A 435 -31.09 15.98 -7.95
C MET A 435 -31.34 16.51 -9.36
#